data_97008d9556b89845762e2842168a61a8
#
_entry.id   97008d9556b89845762e2842168a61a8
#
_cell.length_a   1.000
_cell.length_b   1.000
_cell.length_c   1.000
_cell.angle_alpha   90.00
_cell.angle_beta   90.00
_cell.angle_gamma   90.00
#
_symmetry.space_group_name_H-M   'P 1'
#
loop_
_entity.id
_entity.type
_entity.pdbx_description
1 polymer ?
#
loop_
_entity_poly.entity_id
_entity_poly.type
_entity_poly.pdbx_seq_one_letter_code
_entity_poly.pdbx_strand_id
1 'polypeptide(L)'
;MTINNENKKLNVPNLRFPEFQGEWEKCKLGDACNVLMCKRILASQTNTEGGVPFYKIGTIGGTPDSYISKELFDDYKAKYNYPHKGEVMITCAGTVGKCVIYDGKDAYYQDSNIVWIDNPSQNINNGFLYHFLANVDWRKLNSTTIIRIYNDDLRNLKLNYPQIEEQKKISHLLSLLDERIATQNKVIDKLQSLIKGIADNLLDNPLWEKTYLRSFMQFFSTNSLSWEQLSYEEGEIRNLHYGLIHGFQTRGINSASLPMIKNEAVPKQYILCQVGDVAFADASEDTGEIAKSVEFVDTIEGDTICGLHTIHGRDIKNRTVVGFKGFAFNSRYFHDQIKRLAQGTKVFSITANNLYSCYVYLPDLDTQTVIVKLLKSYEEQLIIGRMILKQYEKQKQYLLRQMFI
;
A
#
# COMPACT_ATOMS: atom_id res chain seq x y z
N MET A 1 -47.11 -40.37 -7.61
CA MET A 1 -46.00 -39.92 -8.46
C MET A 1 -45.51 -38.60 -7.90
N THR A 2 -44.51 -38.64 -7.07
CA THR A 2 -43.86 -37.45 -6.48
C THR A 2 -42.82 -36.98 -7.48
N ILE A 3 -43.07 -35.85 -8.13
CA ILE A 3 -42.09 -35.22 -9.02
C ILE A 3 -41.04 -34.57 -8.13
N ASN A 4 -39.88 -35.22 -7.99
CA ASN A 4 -38.69 -34.64 -7.45
C ASN A 4 -38.19 -33.58 -8.45
N ASN A 5 -38.59 -32.32 -8.29
CA ASN A 5 -37.94 -31.19 -8.91
C ASN A 5 -36.67 -30.90 -8.11
N GLU A 6 -35.59 -31.64 -8.35
CA GLU A 6 -34.26 -31.19 -8.01
C GLU A 6 -33.99 -29.95 -8.86
N ASN A 7 -33.99 -28.77 -8.23
CA ASN A 7 -33.54 -27.52 -8.84
C ASN A 7 -32.05 -27.68 -9.18
N LYS A 8 -31.75 -28.21 -10.35
CA LYS A 8 -30.39 -28.31 -10.88
C LYS A 8 -29.83 -26.90 -11.00
N LYS A 9 -28.95 -26.54 -10.09
CA LYS A 9 -28.26 -25.23 -10.12
C LYS A 9 -27.52 -25.15 -11.44
N LEU A 10 -27.92 -24.23 -12.31
CA LEU A 10 -27.28 -23.99 -13.60
C LEU A 10 -25.81 -23.52 -13.37
N ASN A 11 -24.92 -23.98 -14.25
CA ASN A 11 -23.51 -23.61 -14.23
C ASN A 11 -23.32 -22.26 -14.95
N VAL A 12 -23.81 -21.20 -14.33
CA VAL A 12 -23.73 -19.83 -14.82
C VAL A 12 -23.32 -18.87 -13.69
N PRO A 13 -22.60 -17.78 -13.96
CA PRO A 13 -22.25 -16.79 -12.95
C PRO A 13 -23.47 -15.98 -12.49
N ASN A 14 -23.38 -15.38 -11.30
CA ASN A 14 -24.44 -14.52 -10.77
C ASN A 14 -24.62 -13.22 -11.59
N LEU A 15 -23.54 -12.71 -12.14
CA LEU A 15 -23.53 -11.53 -13.02
C LEU A 15 -22.97 -11.93 -14.39
N ARG A 16 -23.74 -11.65 -15.43
CA ARG A 16 -23.42 -12.04 -16.81
C ARG A 16 -23.85 -10.93 -17.78
N PHE A 17 -23.16 -10.79 -18.88
CA PHE A 17 -23.60 -9.93 -19.97
C PHE A 17 -24.90 -10.52 -20.61
N PRO A 18 -25.94 -9.69 -20.82
CA PRO A 18 -27.27 -10.21 -21.17
C PRO A 18 -27.35 -10.87 -22.56
N GLU A 19 -26.41 -10.60 -23.44
CA GLU A 19 -26.34 -11.19 -24.77
C GLU A 19 -25.81 -12.61 -24.78
N PHE A 20 -25.22 -13.14 -23.69
CA PHE A 20 -24.71 -14.50 -23.60
C PHE A 20 -25.67 -15.41 -22.88
N GLN A 21 -25.87 -16.62 -23.41
CA GLN A 21 -26.77 -17.62 -22.89
C GLN A 21 -26.08 -19.00 -22.79
N GLY A 22 -26.77 -19.97 -22.19
CA GLY A 22 -26.26 -21.33 -22.01
C GLY A 22 -25.41 -21.50 -20.76
N GLU A 23 -25.11 -22.73 -20.39
CA GLU A 23 -24.23 -23.06 -19.26
C GLU A 23 -22.77 -22.94 -19.66
N TRP A 24 -21.92 -22.66 -18.68
CA TRP A 24 -20.47 -22.68 -18.84
C TRP A 24 -19.93 -24.11 -18.85
N GLU A 25 -18.89 -24.35 -19.64
CA GLU A 25 -18.18 -25.61 -19.68
C GLU A 25 -17.35 -25.82 -18.42
N LYS A 26 -17.10 -27.10 -18.07
CA LYS A 26 -16.26 -27.47 -16.91
C LYS A 26 -15.16 -28.39 -17.39
N CYS A 27 -13.92 -28.05 -16.99
CA CYS A 27 -12.76 -28.91 -17.18
C CYS A 27 -11.79 -28.78 -16.00
N LYS A 28 -10.73 -29.60 -15.97
CA LYS A 28 -9.55 -29.30 -15.22
C LYS A 28 -8.63 -28.45 -16.10
N LEU A 29 -7.87 -27.54 -15.47
CA LEU A 29 -6.91 -26.71 -16.22
C LEU A 29 -5.95 -27.55 -17.06
N GLY A 30 -5.48 -28.68 -16.51
CA GLY A 30 -4.59 -29.61 -17.22
C GLY A 30 -5.20 -30.37 -18.39
N ASP A 31 -6.55 -30.36 -18.56
CA ASP A 31 -7.24 -30.95 -19.71
C ASP A 31 -7.18 -30.03 -20.94
N ALA A 32 -7.02 -28.70 -20.71
CA ALA A 32 -7.01 -27.67 -21.76
C ALA A 32 -5.66 -27.00 -21.95
N CYS A 33 -4.81 -27.00 -20.94
CA CYS A 33 -3.55 -26.24 -20.90
C CYS A 33 -2.39 -27.08 -20.34
N ASN A 34 -1.17 -26.74 -20.72
CA ASN A 34 0.03 -27.31 -20.14
C ASN A 34 0.61 -26.38 -19.08
N VAL A 35 1.23 -26.95 -18.04
CA VAL A 35 1.99 -26.19 -17.02
C VAL A 35 3.46 -26.38 -17.31
N LEU A 36 4.12 -25.31 -17.74
CA LEU A 36 5.52 -25.32 -18.19
C LEU A 36 6.40 -24.40 -17.33
N MET A 37 7.71 -24.61 -17.38
CA MET A 37 8.70 -23.78 -16.69
C MET A 37 9.99 -23.69 -17.48
N CYS A 38 10.80 -22.65 -17.22
CA CYS A 38 12.14 -22.49 -17.78
C CYS A 38 13.11 -23.56 -17.25
N LYS A 39 14.18 -23.80 -17.99
CA LYS A 39 15.34 -24.54 -17.50
C LYS A 39 16.04 -23.75 -16.40
N ARG A 40 16.48 -24.45 -15.36
CA ARG A 40 17.18 -23.85 -14.20
C ARG A 40 18.42 -23.05 -14.61
N ILE A 41 18.52 -21.84 -14.05
CA ILE A 41 19.72 -21.00 -14.04
C ILE A 41 20.36 -21.10 -12.66
N LEU A 42 21.66 -21.37 -12.62
CA LEU A 42 22.45 -21.41 -11.38
C LEU A 42 22.86 -19.98 -10.96
N ALA A 43 23.08 -19.76 -9.67
CA ALA A 43 23.52 -18.47 -9.15
C ALA A 43 24.83 -17.98 -9.80
N SER A 44 25.75 -18.91 -10.11
CA SER A 44 27.01 -18.61 -10.83
C SER A 44 26.84 -18.17 -12.29
N GLN A 45 25.65 -18.32 -12.85
CA GLN A 45 25.29 -17.91 -14.22
C GLN A 45 24.55 -16.57 -14.24
N THR A 46 24.35 -15.95 -13.07
CA THR A 46 23.68 -14.64 -12.94
C THR A 46 24.68 -13.56 -12.56
N ASN A 47 24.40 -12.33 -12.95
CA ASN A 47 25.10 -11.12 -12.54
C ASN A 47 24.09 -10.07 -12.03
N THR A 48 24.59 -8.99 -11.46
CA THR A 48 23.77 -7.90 -10.92
C THR A 48 23.54 -6.75 -11.90
N GLU A 49 24.32 -6.72 -12.99
CA GLU A 49 24.28 -5.64 -13.98
C GLU A 49 24.49 -6.17 -15.39
N GLY A 50 23.67 -5.68 -16.32
CA GLY A 50 23.80 -5.94 -17.76
C GLY A 50 23.32 -7.33 -18.20
N GLY A 51 22.93 -7.46 -19.46
CA GLY A 51 22.42 -8.68 -20.05
C GLY A 51 20.89 -8.75 -20.11
N VAL A 52 20.34 -9.97 -20.15
CA VAL A 52 18.90 -10.23 -20.21
C VAL A 52 18.35 -10.34 -18.79
N PRO A 53 17.25 -9.64 -18.44
CA PRO A 53 16.63 -9.72 -17.13
C PRO A 53 16.31 -11.16 -16.71
N PHE A 54 16.69 -11.50 -15.48
CA PHE A 54 16.34 -12.77 -14.84
C PHE A 54 15.39 -12.53 -13.66
N TYR A 55 14.15 -12.91 -13.83
CA TYR A 55 13.11 -12.70 -12.82
C TYR A 55 12.99 -13.88 -11.86
N LYS A 56 13.01 -13.55 -10.57
CA LYS A 56 12.71 -14.44 -9.44
C LYS A 56 11.29 -14.16 -8.92
N ILE A 57 10.80 -15.01 -8.01
CA ILE A 57 9.46 -14.84 -7.39
C ILE A 57 9.25 -13.45 -6.77
N GLY A 58 10.29 -12.83 -6.23
CA GLY A 58 10.22 -11.48 -5.63
C GLY A 58 10.22 -10.35 -6.65
N THR A 59 10.74 -10.57 -7.85
CA THR A 59 10.93 -9.49 -8.85
C THR A 59 10.01 -9.60 -10.07
N ILE A 60 9.34 -10.74 -10.28
CA ILE A 60 8.44 -10.92 -11.43
C ILE A 60 7.33 -9.83 -11.45
N GLY A 61 7.15 -9.22 -12.61
CA GLY A 61 6.22 -8.10 -12.81
C GLY A 61 6.66 -6.78 -12.19
N GLY A 62 7.93 -6.66 -11.81
CA GLY A 62 8.56 -5.45 -11.26
C GLY A 62 9.93 -5.20 -11.88
N THR A 63 10.84 -4.61 -11.11
CA THR A 63 12.22 -4.34 -11.56
C THR A 63 13.10 -5.57 -11.28
N PRO A 64 13.86 -6.07 -12.25
CA PRO A 64 14.79 -7.19 -12.06
C PRO A 64 15.97 -6.75 -11.19
N ASP A 65 16.47 -7.68 -10.38
CA ASP A 65 17.67 -7.55 -9.54
C ASP A 65 18.81 -8.45 -10.00
N SER A 66 18.59 -9.21 -11.06
CA SER A 66 19.55 -10.17 -11.61
C SER A 66 19.39 -10.26 -13.12
N TYR A 67 20.48 -10.63 -13.78
CA TYR A 67 20.57 -10.74 -15.24
C TYR A 67 21.35 -11.99 -15.61
N ILE A 68 21.19 -12.47 -16.85
CA ILE A 68 21.98 -13.54 -17.47
C ILE A 68 22.62 -13.01 -18.76
N SER A 69 23.68 -13.67 -19.23
CA SER A 69 24.29 -13.29 -20.50
C SER A 69 23.34 -13.52 -21.68
N LYS A 70 23.51 -12.75 -22.75
CA LYS A 70 22.68 -12.89 -23.95
C LYS A 70 22.88 -14.25 -24.60
N GLU A 71 24.13 -14.76 -24.61
CA GLU A 71 24.48 -16.08 -25.17
C GLU A 71 23.76 -17.20 -24.44
N LEU A 72 23.73 -17.17 -23.08
CA LEU A 72 23.04 -18.17 -22.29
C LEU A 72 21.53 -18.10 -22.51
N PHE A 73 20.98 -16.88 -22.61
CA PHE A 73 19.56 -16.66 -22.90
C PHE A 73 19.17 -17.26 -24.25
N ASP A 74 19.92 -16.94 -25.32
CA ASP A 74 19.64 -17.41 -26.69
C ASP A 74 19.75 -18.93 -26.79
N ASP A 75 20.78 -19.52 -26.16
CA ASP A 75 20.97 -20.96 -26.09
C ASP A 75 19.82 -21.67 -25.38
N TYR A 76 19.40 -21.14 -24.22
CA TYR A 76 18.33 -21.77 -23.43
C TYR A 76 16.96 -21.56 -24.05
N LYS A 77 16.69 -20.39 -24.63
CA LYS A 77 15.44 -20.09 -25.34
C LYS A 77 15.25 -21.00 -26.57
N ALA A 78 16.37 -21.36 -27.26
CA ALA A 78 16.31 -22.24 -28.40
C ALA A 78 16.14 -23.74 -28.04
N LYS A 79 16.65 -24.16 -26.88
CA LYS A 79 16.73 -25.59 -26.51
C LYS A 79 15.63 -26.04 -25.54
N TYR A 80 15.04 -25.13 -24.77
CA TYR A 80 14.13 -25.45 -23.69
C TYR A 80 12.81 -24.70 -23.82
N ASN A 81 11.82 -25.11 -23.02
CA ASN A 81 10.55 -24.41 -22.95
C ASN A 81 10.73 -22.94 -22.58
N TYR A 82 10.06 -22.07 -23.32
CA TYR A 82 10.07 -20.64 -23.13
C TYR A 82 8.66 -20.07 -23.39
N PRO A 83 8.17 -19.09 -22.57
CA PRO A 83 6.82 -18.58 -22.70
C PRO A 83 6.60 -17.80 -24.00
N HIS A 84 5.39 -17.85 -24.52
CA HIS A 84 4.94 -17.03 -25.65
C HIS A 84 4.23 -15.76 -25.16
N LYS A 85 4.32 -14.70 -25.94
CA LYS A 85 3.61 -13.45 -25.63
C LYS A 85 2.12 -13.69 -25.36
N GLY A 86 1.63 -13.15 -24.23
CA GLY A 86 0.24 -13.30 -23.82
C GLY A 86 -0.03 -14.46 -22.87
N GLU A 87 0.91 -15.39 -22.68
CA GLU A 87 0.75 -16.49 -21.73
C GLU A 87 0.81 -15.99 -20.28
N VAL A 88 0.07 -16.68 -19.42
CA VAL A 88 -0.05 -16.31 -18.00
C VAL A 88 1.01 -17.03 -17.19
N MET A 89 1.87 -16.26 -16.54
CA MET A 89 2.84 -16.76 -15.59
C MET A 89 2.32 -16.65 -14.16
N ILE A 90 2.68 -17.60 -13.30
CA ILE A 90 2.25 -17.63 -11.89
C ILE A 90 3.42 -18.01 -10.98
N THR A 91 3.51 -17.34 -9.82
CA THR A 91 4.49 -17.69 -8.78
C THR A 91 3.96 -18.83 -7.92
N CYS A 92 4.77 -19.88 -7.75
CA CYS A 92 4.42 -21.10 -7.01
C CYS A 92 4.95 -21.14 -5.58
N ALA A 93 5.85 -20.22 -5.21
CA ALA A 93 6.45 -20.13 -3.88
C ALA A 93 6.64 -18.65 -3.46
N GLY A 94 6.89 -18.39 -2.19
CA GLY A 94 7.07 -17.04 -1.65
C GLY A 94 5.76 -16.24 -1.74
N THR A 95 5.68 -15.29 -2.66
CA THR A 95 4.43 -14.58 -2.98
C THR A 95 3.57 -15.46 -3.89
N VAL A 96 2.96 -16.50 -3.30
CA VAL A 96 2.22 -17.54 -4.00
C VAL A 96 1.00 -16.97 -4.73
N GLY A 97 0.80 -17.37 -6.00
CA GLY A 97 -0.38 -17.02 -6.80
C GLY A 97 -0.31 -15.65 -7.47
N LYS A 98 0.83 -14.94 -7.44
CA LYS A 98 0.99 -13.72 -8.22
C LYS A 98 1.03 -14.07 -9.70
N CYS A 99 0.06 -13.56 -10.46
CA CYS A 99 -0.04 -13.76 -11.90
C CYS A 99 0.52 -12.58 -12.68
N VAL A 100 1.18 -12.86 -13.81
CA VAL A 100 1.70 -11.87 -14.75
C VAL A 100 1.50 -12.37 -16.17
N ILE A 101 1.05 -11.51 -17.08
CA ILE A 101 0.99 -11.84 -18.52
C ILE A 101 2.36 -11.53 -19.13
N TYR A 102 2.95 -12.49 -19.83
CA TYR A 102 4.21 -12.27 -20.51
C TYR A 102 4.05 -11.28 -21.68
N ASP A 103 4.82 -10.20 -21.64
CA ASP A 103 4.72 -9.10 -22.61
C ASP A 103 5.47 -9.33 -23.92
N GLY A 104 6.26 -10.41 -24.01
CA GLY A 104 7.05 -10.78 -25.19
C GLY A 104 8.46 -10.21 -25.21
N LYS A 105 8.87 -9.43 -24.19
CA LYS A 105 10.25 -8.93 -24.12
C LYS A 105 11.22 -10.00 -23.66
N ASP A 106 12.46 -9.92 -24.14
CA ASP A 106 13.50 -10.84 -23.70
C ASP A 106 13.72 -10.76 -22.20
N ALA A 107 13.42 -11.85 -21.50
CA ALA A 107 13.61 -12.04 -20.06
C ALA A 107 13.65 -13.54 -19.77
N TYR A 108 14.30 -13.96 -18.69
CA TYR A 108 14.30 -15.35 -18.24
C TYR A 108 13.71 -15.48 -16.84
N TYR A 109 13.22 -16.66 -16.49
CA TYR A 109 12.41 -16.83 -15.28
C TYR A 109 12.92 -17.98 -14.42
N GLN A 110 12.84 -17.80 -13.09
CA GLN A 110 13.27 -18.80 -12.13
C GLN A 110 12.44 -20.09 -12.28
N ASP A 111 13.12 -21.22 -12.49
CA ASP A 111 12.52 -22.54 -12.60
C ASP A 111 11.73 -22.95 -11.35
N SER A 112 10.76 -23.84 -11.51
CA SER A 112 9.93 -24.45 -10.45
C SER A 112 9.19 -23.49 -9.47
N ASN A 113 9.61 -22.25 -9.39
CA ASN A 113 8.99 -21.21 -8.58
C ASN A 113 8.17 -20.21 -9.41
N ILE A 114 8.43 -20.14 -10.72
CA ILE A 114 7.63 -19.43 -11.71
C ILE A 114 7.33 -20.42 -12.83
N VAL A 115 6.07 -20.67 -13.05
CA VAL A 115 5.57 -21.49 -14.15
C VAL A 115 4.65 -20.65 -15.03
N TRP A 116 4.38 -21.09 -16.25
CA TRP A 116 3.34 -20.47 -17.07
C TRP A 116 2.38 -21.50 -17.61
N ILE A 117 1.23 -21.02 -18.02
CA ILE A 117 0.15 -21.78 -18.59
C ILE A 117 0.21 -21.65 -20.10
N ASP A 118 0.74 -22.68 -20.75
CA ASP A 118 0.71 -22.83 -22.19
C ASP A 118 -0.69 -23.29 -22.63
N ASN A 119 -1.28 -22.57 -23.56
CA ASN A 119 -2.66 -22.75 -24.00
C ASN A 119 -2.72 -23.03 -25.52
N PRO A 120 -2.35 -24.24 -25.94
CA PRO A 120 -2.20 -24.57 -27.35
C PRO A 120 -3.55 -24.60 -28.10
N SER A 121 -4.64 -24.96 -27.43
CA SER A 121 -5.97 -25.05 -28.03
C SER A 121 -6.62 -23.69 -28.29
N GLN A 122 -6.18 -22.65 -27.58
CA GLN A 122 -6.76 -21.29 -27.54
C GLN A 122 -8.28 -21.25 -27.24
N ASN A 123 -8.86 -22.35 -26.72
CA ASN A 123 -10.24 -22.38 -26.27
C ASN A 123 -10.49 -21.53 -25.03
N ILE A 124 -9.44 -21.23 -24.28
CA ILE A 124 -9.46 -20.35 -23.13
C ILE A 124 -8.70 -19.07 -23.46
N ASN A 125 -9.34 -17.91 -23.29
CA ASN A 125 -8.68 -16.62 -23.47
C ASN A 125 -7.65 -16.40 -22.35
N ASN A 126 -6.42 -16.06 -22.68
CA ASN A 126 -5.35 -15.87 -21.69
C ASN A 126 -5.64 -14.75 -20.69
N GLY A 127 -6.32 -13.68 -21.09
CA GLY A 127 -6.76 -12.63 -20.18
C GLY A 127 -7.85 -13.11 -19.20
N PHE A 128 -8.78 -13.93 -19.66
CA PHE A 128 -9.77 -14.60 -18.79
C PHE A 128 -9.06 -15.53 -17.80
N LEU A 129 -8.13 -16.35 -18.29
CA LEU A 129 -7.31 -17.24 -17.47
C LEU A 129 -6.50 -16.47 -16.41
N TYR A 130 -5.91 -15.33 -16.78
CA TYR A 130 -5.21 -14.45 -15.84
C TYR A 130 -6.10 -14.02 -14.68
N HIS A 131 -7.30 -13.51 -14.96
CA HIS A 131 -8.22 -13.07 -13.92
C HIS A 131 -8.75 -14.24 -13.08
N PHE A 132 -8.99 -15.39 -13.71
CA PHE A 132 -9.35 -16.61 -13.00
C PHE A 132 -8.27 -17.03 -12.01
N LEU A 133 -7.03 -17.22 -12.46
CA LEU A 133 -5.90 -17.65 -11.62
C LEU A 133 -5.57 -16.65 -10.52
N ALA A 134 -5.64 -15.35 -10.81
CA ALA A 134 -5.42 -14.29 -9.82
C ALA A 134 -6.51 -14.23 -8.73
N ASN A 135 -7.70 -14.82 -8.98
CA ASN A 135 -8.82 -14.88 -8.03
C ASN A 135 -8.85 -16.16 -7.19
N VAL A 136 -8.01 -17.16 -7.50
CA VAL A 136 -7.95 -18.42 -6.74
C VAL A 136 -7.41 -18.19 -5.34
N ASP A 137 -8.11 -18.67 -4.33
CA ASP A 137 -7.61 -18.70 -2.95
C ASP A 137 -6.65 -19.89 -2.74
N TRP A 138 -5.39 -19.69 -3.09
CA TRP A 138 -4.34 -20.70 -3.01
C TRP A 138 -4.08 -21.20 -1.59
N ARG A 139 -4.49 -20.47 -0.55
CA ARG A 139 -4.35 -20.88 0.85
C ARG A 139 -5.27 -22.04 1.21
N LYS A 140 -6.44 -22.08 0.60
CA LYS A 140 -7.41 -23.16 0.84
C LYS A 140 -7.03 -24.49 0.19
N LEU A 141 -6.14 -24.45 -0.81
CA LEU A 141 -5.72 -25.67 -1.53
C LEU A 141 -4.56 -26.40 -0.80
N ASN A 142 -3.91 -25.75 0.15
CA ASN A 142 -2.76 -26.31 0.86
C ASN A 142 -2.99 -26.30 2.37
N SER A 143 -2.88 -27.48 3.01
CA SER A 143 -3.02 -27.65 4.45
C SER A 143 -1.73 -27.43 5.25
N THR A 144 -0.64 -26.99 4.59
CA THR A 144 0.69 -26.82 5.21
C THR A 144 0.97 -25.38 5.59
N THR A 145 1.82 -25.17 6.62
CA THR A 145 2.24 -23.84 7.12
C THR A 145 2.99 -23.04 6.05
N ILE A 146 3.69 -23.71 5.13
CA ILE A 146 4.37 -23.10 3.99
C ILE A 146 3.52 -23.34 2.74
N ILE A 147 2.92 -22.28 2.22
CA ILE A 147 2.08 -22.36 1.03
C ILE A 147 2.98 -22.50 -0.20
N ARG A 148 2.74 -23.54 -0.99
CA ARG A 148 3.38 -23.76 -2.28
C ARG A 148 2.38 -24.33 -3.26
N ILE A 149 2.38 -23.86 -4.50
CA ILE A 149 1.60 -24.43 -5.60
C ILE A 149 2.49 -25.44 -6.32
N TYR A 150 2.01 -26.66 -6.45
CA TYR A 150 2.64 -27.70 -7.28
C TYR A 150 1.97 -27.76 -8.66
N ASN A 151 2.69 -28.28 -9.65
CA ASN A 151 2.14 -28.41 -11.00
C ASN A 151 0.83 -29.21 -11.04
N ASP A 152 0.68 -30.19 -10.15
CA ASP A 152 -0.53 -30.99 -10.05
C ASP A 152 -1.69 -30.20 -9.43
N ASP A 153 -1.44 -29.26 -8.54
CA ASP A 153 -2.46 -28.34 -8.03
C ASP A 153 -3.04 -27.50 -9.16
N LEU A 154 -2.16 -26.98 -10.04
CA LEU A 154 -2.58 -26.24 -11.23
C LEU A 154 -3.33 -27.15 -12.23
N ARG A 155 -2.79 -28.31 -12.56
CA ARG A 155 -3.43 -29.24 -13.50
C ARG A 155 -4.81 -29.70 -13.03
N ASN A 156 -4.97 -29.94 -11.73
CA ASN A 156 -6.24 -30.38 -11.13
C ASN A 156 -7.21 -29.24 -10.80
N LEU A 157 -6.80 -27.98 -11.01
CA LEU A 157 -7.66 -26.83 -10.74
C LEU A 157 -8.90 -26.89 -11.63
N LYS A 158 -10.09 -26.87 -11.00
CA LYS A 158 -11.37 -26.86 -11.71
C LYS A 158 -11.60 -25.49 -12.33
N LEU A 159 -11.84 -25.47 -13.62
CA LEU A 159 -12.11 -24.28 -14.41
C LEU A 159 -13.51 -24.36 -15.00
N ASN A 160 -14.32 -23.33 -14.76
CA ASN A 160 -15.56 -23.10 -15.48
C ASN A 160 -15.33 -21.95 -16.44
N TYR A 161 -15.72 -22.10 -17.70
CA TYR A 161 -15.51 -21.06 -18.71
C TYR A 161 -16.65 -21.03 -19.74
N PRO A 162 -17.02 -19.84 -20.23
CA PRO A 162 -18.01 -19.67 -21.28
C PRO A 162 -17.38 -19.80 -22.67
N GLN A 163 -18.19 -19.59 -23.70
CA GLN A 163 -17.69 -19.43 -25.08
C GLN A 163 -16.67 -18.27 -25.17
N ILE A 164 -15.75 -18.35 -26.13
CA ILE A 164 -14.57 -17.49 -26.25
C ILE A 164 -14.91 -15.98 -26.33
N GLU A 165 -16.03 -15.60 -26.95
CA GLU A 165 -16.41 -14.19 -27.06
C GLU A 165 -16.84 -13.59 -25.70
N GLU A 166 -17.52 -14.39 -24.86
CA GLU A 166 -17.84 -13.97 -23.49
C GLU A 166 -16.58 -13.85 -22.64
N GLN A 167 -15.64 -14.81 -22.74
CA GLN A 167 -14.34 -14.74 -22.06
C GLN A 167 -13.58 -13.46 -22.41
N LYS A 168 -13.50 -13.12 -23.70
CA LYS A 168 -12.87 -11.88 -24.17
C LYS A 168 -13.53 -10.65 -23.56
N LYS A 169 -14.84 -10.62 -23.46
CA LYS A 169 -15.59 -9.48 -22.93
C LYS A 169 -15.39 -9.33 -21.42
N ILE A 170 -15.41 -10.43 -20.65
CA ILE A 170 -15.10 -10.47 -19.22
C ILE A 170 -13.66 -9.98 -19.00
N SER A 171 -12.71 -10.55 -19.72
CA SER A 171 -11.30 -10.19 -19.64
C SER A 171 -11.07 -8.71 -19.94
N HIS A 172 -11.68 -8.18 -20.98
CA HIS A 172 -11.55 -6.77 -21.35
C HIS A 172 -12.08 -5.84 -20.26
N LEU A 173 -13.26 -6.12 -19.69
CA LEU A 173 -13.83 -5.33 -18.60
C LEU A 173 -12.92 -5.29 -17.38
N LEU A 174 -12.38 -6.45 -16.96
CA LEU A 174 -11.50 -6.55 -15.80
C LEU A 174 -10.14 -5.90 -16.06
N SER A 175 -9.60 -6.03 -17.28
CA SER A 175 -8.34 -5.36 -17.67
C SER A 175 -8.47 -3.83 -17.67
N LEU A 176 -9.61 -3.27 -18.10
CA LEU A 176 -9.87 -1.83 -17.98
C LEU A 176 -9.86 -1.35 -16.53
N LEU A 177 -10.36 -2.16 -15.59
CA LEU A 177 -10.28 -1.84 -14.16
C LEU A 177 -8.84 -1.91 -13.65
N ASP A 178 -8.06 -2.89 -14.08
CA ASP A 178 -6.65 -2.98 -13.72
C ASP A 178 -5.84 -1.78 -14.23
N GLU A 179 -6.11 -1.33 -15.45
CA GLU A 179 -5.50 -0.11 -16.00
C GLU A 179 -5.89 1.14 -15.20
N ARG A 180 -7.16 1.25 -14.77
CA ARG A 180 -7.61 2.36 -13.92
C ARG A 180 -6.93 2.33 -12.55
N ILE A 181 -6.85 1.16 -11.91
CA ILE A 181 -6.15 0.97 -10.63
C ILE A 181 -4.68 1.36 -10.77
N ALA A 182 -3.99 0.86 -11.80
CA ALA A 182 -2.59 1.19 -12.06
C ALA A 182 -2.37 2.68 -12.32
N THR A 183 -3.27 3.32 -13.09
CA THR A 183 -3.22 4.76 -13.37
C THR A 183 -3.45 5.57 -12.11
N GLN A 184 -4.44 5.19 -11.28
CA GLN A 184 -4.74 5.87 -10.03
C GLN A 184 -3.58 5.79 -9.04
N ASN A 185 -2.90 4.64 -8.94
CA ASN A 185 -1.68 4.50 -8.13
C ASN A 185 -0.59 5.48 -8.60
N LYS A 186 -0.33 5.58 -9.90
CA LYS A 186 0.64 6.55 -10.44
C LYS A 186 0.27 8.01 -10.13
N VAL A 187 -1.01 8.34 -10.14
CA VAL A 187 -1.49 9.69 -9.76
C VAL A 187 -1.21 9.95 -8.28
N ILE A 188 -1.50 8.98 -7.41
CA ILE A 188 -1.22 9.05 -5.97
C ILE A 188 0.26 9.26 -5.72
N ASP A 189 1.14 8.45 -6.34
CA ASP A 189 2.59 8.54 -6.18
C ASP A 189 3.13 9.91 -6.64
N LYS A 190 2.62 10.42 -7.75
CA LYS A 190 3.00 11.75 -8.26
C LYS A 190 2.54 12.86 -7.32
N LEU A 191 1.31 12.80 -6.79
CA LEU A 191 0.81 13.78 -5.83
C LEU A 191 1.64 13.77 -4.54
N GLN A 192 1.98 12.59 -4.00
CA GLN A 192 2.84 12.47 -2.83
C GLN A 192 4.22 13.11 -3.06
N SER A 193 4.84 12.81 -4.20
CA SER A 193 6.14 13.37 -4.58
C SER A 193 6.06 14.90 -4.76
N LEU A 194 4.97 15.38 -5.35
CA LEU A 194 4.73 16.81 -5.57
C LEU A 194 4.54 17.55 -4.23
N ILE A 195 3.70 17.03 -3.33
CA ILE A 195 3.48 17.61 -1.99
C ILE A 195 4.79 17.72 -1.25
N LYS A 196 5.59 16.64 -1.25
CA LYS A 196 6.90 16.63 -0.60
C LYS A 196 7.83 17.68 -1.22
N GLY A 197 7.97 17.72 -2.54
CA GLY A 197 8.86 18.66 -3.23
C GLY A 197 8.46 20.12 -3.03
N ILE A 198 7.15 20.41 -3.08
CA ILE A 198 6.64 21.78 -2.82
C ILE A 198 6.86 22.15 -1.36
N ALA A 199 6.55 21.27 -0.40
CA ALA A 199 6.76 21.52 1.01
C ALA A 199 8.23 21.79 1.31
N ASP A 200 9.15 20.94 0.82
CA ASP A 200 10.58 21.11 1.03
C ASP A 200 11.09 22.45 0.45
N ASN A 201 10.64 22.82 -0.77
CA ASN A 201 11.05 24.09 -1.39
C ASN A 201 10.48 25.34 -0.71
N LEU A 202 9.23 25.28 -0.25
CA LEU A 202 8.57 26.42 0.41
C LEU A 202 9.00 26.59 1.87
N LEU A 203 9.32 25.50 2.57
CA LEU A 203 9.58 25.52 4.01
C LEU A 203 11.09 25.61 4.36
N ASP A 204 11.96 25.34 3.38
CA ASP A 204 13.42 25.51 3.49
C ASP A 204 13.88 26.76 2.74
N ASN A 205 13.40 27.92 3.16
CA ASN A 205 13.77 29.19 2.55
C ASN A 205 14.61 30.05 3.51
N PRO A 206 15.93 30.11 3.31
CA PRO A 206 16.84 30.84 4.20
C PRO A 206 16.67 32.36 4.16
N LEU A 207 15.84 32.90 3.24
CA LEU A 207 15.48 34.32 3.21
C LEU A 207 14.46 34.69 4.29
N TRP A 208 13.77 33.70 4.87
CA TRP A 208 12.82 33.90 5.96
C TRP A 208 13.55 33.93 7.32
N GLU A 209 12.84 34.39 8.35
CA GLU A 209 13.40 34.48 9.70
C GLU A 209 13.72 33.09 10.26
N LYS A 210 14.99 32.85 10.57
CA LYS A 210 15.43 31.65 11.28
C LYS A 210 14.97 31.71 12.73
N THR A 211 13.98 30.92 13.08
CA THR A 211 13.30 30.95 14.38
C THR A 211 13.48 29.64 15.12
N TYR A 212 14.18 29.68 16.28
CA TYR A 212 14.32 28.47 17.13
C TYR A 212 13.04 28.15 17.87
N LEU A 213 12.70 26.86 18.02
CA LEU A 213 11.47 26.44 18.69
C LEU A 213 11.40 26.94 20.13
N ARG A 214 12.51 27.01 20.84
CA ARG A 214 12.58 27.59 22.20
C ARG A 214 12.09 29.02 22.32
N SER A 215 12.02 29.78 21.25
CA SER A 215 11.60 31.18 21.28
C SER A 215 10.09 31.36 21.25
N PHE A 216 9.33 30.35 20.79
CA PHE A 216 7.88 30.48 20.61
C PHE A 216 7.07 29.23 21.02
N MET A 217 7.71 28.03 21.08
CA MET A 217 7.05 26.80 21.48
C MET A 217 7.23 26.53 22.98
N GLN A 218 6.18 25.98 23.59
CA GLN A 218 6.24 25.34 24.89
C GLN A 218 5.90 23.88 24.75
N PHE A 219 6.72 23.01 25.34
CA PHE A 219 6.47 21.57 25.34
C PHE A 219 5.98 21.11 26.71
N PHE A 220 5.04 20.17 26.70
CA PHE A 220 4.39 19.62 27.89
C PHE A 220 4.69 18.13 28.01
N SER A 221 4.74 17.65 29.24
CA SER A 221 4.77 16.22 29.53
C SER A 221 3.43 15.56 29.18
N THR A 222 3.48 14.32 28.75
CA THR A 222 2.33 13.52 28.35
C THR A 222 2.14 12.33 29.28
N ASN A 223 1.04 11.60 29.16
CA ASN A 223 0.79 10.40 29.95
C ASN A 223 1.48 9.17 29.34
N SER A 224 1.53 8.07 30.10
CA SER A 224 2.15 6.81 29.71
C SER A 224 1.14 5.67 29.51
N LEU A 225 -0.11 5.99 29.14
CA LEU A 225 -1.18 5.01 28.96
C LEU A 225 -0.90 4.10 27.76
N SER A 226 -0.94 2.78 28.00
CA SER A 226 -0.84 1.76 26.97
C SER A 226 -2.15 1.57 26.20
N TRP A 227 -2.11 0.81 25.08
CA TRP A 227 -3.31 0.48 24.30
C TRP A 227 -4.38 -0.25 25.11
N GLU A 228 -4.02 -1.04 26.12
CA GLU A 228 -4.96 -1.75 27.00
C GLU A 228 -5.85 -0.81 27.82
N GLN A 229 -5.38 0.41 28.05
CA GLN A 229 -6.08 1.46 28.80
C GLN A 229 -6.92 2.38 27.91
N LEU A 230 -6.94 2.10 26.60
CA LEU A 230 -7.66 2.88 25.59
C LEU A 230 -8.83 2.06 25.02
N SER A 231 -9.90 2.75 24.58
CA SER A 231 -11.08 2.17 23.97
C SER A 231 -11.64 3.10 22.89
N TYR A 232 -12.26 2.53 21.85
CA TYR A 232 -13.04 3.29 20.87
C TYR A 232 -14.54 3.33 21.22
N GLU A 233 -14.97 2.59 22.24
CA GLU A 233 -16.38 2.40 22.59
C GLU A 233 -16.78 3.15 23.88
N GLU A 234 -15.83 3.33 24.80
CA GLU A 234 -16.09 3.90 26.12
C GLU A 234 -14.99 4.89 26.55
N GLY A 235 -15.37 5.90 27.33
CA GLY A 235 -14.51 6.94 27.88
C GLY A 235 -14.97 8.33 27.51
N GLU A 236 -14.41 9.34 28.15
CA GLU A 236 -14.77 10.76 27.94
C GLU A 236 -13.58 11.55 27.34
N ILE A 237 -12.35 11.18 27.71
CA ILE A 237 -11.13 11.89 27.30
C ILE A 237 -10.45 11.11 26.18
N ARG A 238 -10.21 11.76 25.04
CA ARG A 238 -9.51 11.19 23.90
C ARG A 238 -8.00 11.23 24.12
N ASN A 239 -7.28 10.23 23.60
CA ASN A 239 -5.85 10.08 23.78
C ASN A 239 -5.15 9.88 22.43
N LEU A 240 -4.18 10.72 22.11
CA LEU A 240 -3.31 10.58 20.95
C LEU A 240 -2.09 9.74 21.33
N HIS A 241 -2.13 8.45 21.07
CA HIS A 241 -1.00 7.53 21.22
C HIS A 241 -0.04 7.66 20.03
N TYR A 242 1.31 7.55 20.26
CA TYR A 242 2.33 7.73 19.21
C TYR A 242 2.12 6.82 17.98
N GLY A 243 1.66 5.59 18.17
CA GLY A 243 1.38 4.66 17.08
C GLY A 243 0.34 5.17 16.08
N LEU A 244 -0.56 6.08 16.51
CA LEU A 244 -1.51 6.72 15.60
C LEU A 244 -0.83 7.78 14.73
N ILE A 245 0.18 8.51 15.27
CA ILE A 245 0.94 9.52 14.51
C ILE A 245 1.59 8.90 13.28
N HIS A 246 2.17 7.70 13.43
CA HIS A 246 2.76 6.97 12.31
C HIS A 246 1.72 6.51 11.26
N GLY A 247 0.49 6.23 11.70
CA GLY A 247 -0.62 5.81 10.83
C GLY A 247 -1.30 6.95 10.06
N PHE A 248 -1.20 8.20 10.53
CA PHE A 248 -1.85 9.32 9.87
C PHE A 248 -1.20 9.64 8.51
N GLN A 249 -2.06 9.89 7.54
CA GLN A 249 -1.68 10.18 6.15
C GLN A 249 -1.63 11.67 5.85
N THR A 250 -2.19 12.48 6.74
CA THR A 250 -2.23 13.95 6.68
C THR A 250 -1.44 14.54 7.83
N ARG A 251 -1.05 15.80 7.70
CA ARG A 251 -0.33 16.54 8.75
C ARG A 251 -1.27 17.13 9.80
N GLY A 252 -2.56 17.23 9.49
CA GLY A 252 -3.61 17.58 10.42
C GLY A 252 -4.36 16.36 10.92
N ILE A 253 -4.86 16.41 12.15
CA ILE A 253 -5.69 15.34 12.72
C ILE A 253 -7.05 15.84 13.16
N ASN A 254 -8.05 14.94 13.05
CA ASN A 254 -9.35 15.10 13.64
C ASN A 254 -9.39 14.31 14.95
N SER A 255 -9.62 14.99 16.07
CA SER A 255 -9.67 14.37 17.39
C SER A 255 -10.79 13.33 17.54
N ALA A 256 -11.89 13.46 16.79
CA ALA A 256 -13.00 12.51 16.81
C ALA A 256 -12.62 11.07 16.44
N SER A 257 -11.51 10.88 15.70
CA SER A 257 -11.00 9.57 15.30
C SER A 257 -10.10 8.90 16.35
N LEU A 258 -9.80 9.58 17.46
CA LEU A 258 -8.90 9.08 18.49
C LEU A 258 -9.63 8.15 19.47
N PRO A 259 -8.96 7.14 20.05
CA PRO A 259 -9.51 6.35 21.13
C PRO A 259 -9.67 7.19 22.39
N MET A 260 -10.57 6.78 23.25
CA MET A 260 -10.83 7.38 24.56
C MET A 260 -10.09 6.60 25.66
N ILE A 261 -9.80 7.27 26.76
CA ILE A 261 -9.22 6.67 27.96
C ILE A 261 -10.33 5.98 28.74
N LYS A 262 -10.13 4.70 29.11
CA LYS A 262 -11.05 4.00 30.00
C LYS A 262 -11.18 4.73 31.34
N ASN A 263 -12.37 4.77 31.91
CA ASN A 263 -12.69 5.62 33.08
C ASN A 263 -11.76 5.36 34.29
N GLU A 264 -11.35 4.09 34.51
CA GLU A 264 -10.43 3.72 35.59
C GLU A 264 -8.98 4.14 35.35
N ALA A 265 -8.62 4.49 34.11
CA ALA A 265 -7.25 4.83 33.71
C ALA A 265 -7.01 6.34 33.53
N VAL A 266 -8.00 7.18 33.79
CA VAL A 266 -7.87 8.64 33.62
C VAL A 266 -6.78 9.19 34.52
N PRO A 267 -5.75 9.89 33.97
CA PRO A 267 -4.68 10.48 34.77
C PRO A 267 -5.20 11.59 35.69
N LYS A 268 -4.58 11.70 36.86
CA LYS A 268 -4.96 12.78 37.84
C LYS A 268 -4.61 14.18 37.33
N GLN A 269 -3.61 14.33 36.49
CA GLN A 269 -3.17 15.59 35.89
C GLN A 269 -2.86 15.37 34.41
N TYR A 270 -3.31 16.28 33.58
CA TYR A 270 -3.07 16.26 32.14
C TYR A 270 -3.22 17.66 31.54
N ILE A 271 -2.67 17.83 30.37
CA ILE A 271 -2.78 19.08 29.60
C ILE A 271 -3.68 18.82 28.39
N LEU A 272 -4.77 19.57 28.30
CA LEU A 272 -5.69 19.49 27.15
C LEU A 272 -5.05 20.06 25.89
N CYS A 273 -5.23 19.35 24.78
CA CYS A 273 -4.86 19.83 23.47
C CYS A 273 -5.79 20.97 23.03
N GLN A 274 -5.24 21.91 22.29
CA GLN A 274 -5.94 23.04 21.68
C GLN A 274 -5.72 23.02 20.17
N VAL A 275 -6.60 23.66 19.42
CA VAL A 275 -6.41 23.88 17.98
C VAL A 275 -5.10 24.62 17.76
N GLY A 276 -4.27 24.11 16.86
CA GLY A 276 -2.93 24.60 16.63
C GLY A 276 -1.85 23.94 17.50
N ASP A 277 -2.16 23.11 18.48
CA ASP A 277 -1.16 22.28 19.16
C ASP A 277 -0.58 21.23 18.21
N VAL A 278 0.63 20.79 18.49
CA VAL A 278 1.32 19.75 17.72
C VAL A 278 1.78 18.62 18.64
N ALA A 279 1.67 17.39 18.16
CA ALA A 279 2.24 16.23 18.83
C ALA A 279 3.33 15.61 17.96
N PHE A 280 4.48 15.32 18.56
CA PHE A 280 5.60 14.60 17.94
C PHE A 280 5.69 13.19 18.49
N ALA A 281 5.95 12.19 17.65
CA ALA A 281 6.33 10.87 18.12
C ALA A 281 7.78 10.91 18.64
N ASP A 282 7.98 10.61 19.94
CA ASP A 282 9.31 10.71 20.57
C ASP A 282 10.17 9.48 20.38
N ALA A 283 9.62 8.39 19.81
CA ALA A 283 10.32 7.13 19.56
C ALA A 283 9.93 6.54 18.18
N SER A 284 10.90 5.94 17.50
CA SER A 284 10.69 5.22 16.24
C SER A 284 11.82 4.20 16.00
N GLU A 285 11.50 3.06 15.37
CA GLU A 285 12.50 2.11 14.86
C GLU A 285 13.16 2.60 13.56
N ASP A 286 12.53 3.55 12.84
CA ASP A 286 13.04 4.16 11.61
C ASP A 286 13.50 5.59 11.87
N THR A 287 14.75 5.88 11.51
CA THR A 287 15.29 7.26 11.55
C THR A 287 14.53 8.22 10.64
N GLY A 288 13.83 7.73 9.64
CA GLY A 288 12.96 8.50 8.74
C GLY A 288 11.64 8.93 9.37
N GLU A 289 11.22 8.30 10.46
CA GLU A 289 9.92 8.51 11.11
C GLU A 289 10.02 9.12 12.53
N ILE A 290 11.24 9.25 13.07
CA ILE A 290 11.44 9.86 14.39
C ILE A 290 11.01 11.33 14.37
N ALA A 291 10.34 11.79 15.43
CA ALA A 291 9.72 13.10 15.57
C ALA A 291 8.70 13.45 14.45
N LYS A 292 8.15 12.43 13.76
CA LYS A 292 6.97 12.67 12.92
C LYS A 292 5.92 13.40 13.73
N SER A 293 5.34 14.44 13.15
CA SER A 293 4.43 15.32 13.88
C SER A 293 3.07 15.41 13.20
N VAL A 294 2.06 15.68 14.02
CA VAL A 294 0.70 16.01 13.58
C VAL A 294 0.22 17.24 14.33
N GLU A 295 -0.57 18.07 13.67
CA GLU A 295 -1.15 19.28 14.24
C GLU A 295 -2.65 19.14 14.39
N PHE A 296 -3.20 19.60 15.49
CA PHE A 296 -4.65 19.69 15.70
C PHE A 296 -5.20 20.89 14.92
N VAL A 297 -5.75 20.62 13.73
CA VAL A 297 -6.17 21.66 12.76
C VAL A 297 -7.65 21.94 12.74
N ASP A 298 -8.46 21.01 13.28
CA ASP A 298 -9.92 21.11 13.34
C ASP A 298 -10.39 21.36 14.77
N THR A 299 -11.65 21.73 14.92
CA THR A 299 -12.28 21.85 16.24
C THR A 299 -12.09 20.55 17.03
N ILE A 300 -11.54 20.68 18.24
CA ILE A 300 -11.34 19.51 19.11
C ILE A 300 -12.68 19.18 19.77
N GLU A 301 -13.21 18.01 19.44
CA GLU A 301 -14.44 17.51 20.06
C GLU A 301 -14.11 16.81 21.37
N GLY A 302 -14.64 17.36 22.48
CA GLY A 302 -14.39 16.85 23.83
C GLY A 302 -12.95 17.05 24.30
N ASP A 303 -12.66 16.59 25.50
CA ASP A 303 -11.32 16.65 26.07
C ASP A 303 -10.39 15.70 25.33
N THR A 304 -9.25 16.23 24.88
CA THR A 304 -8.23 15.45 24.14
C THR A 304 -6.85 15.74 24.74
N ILE A 305 -6.05 14.69 24.93
CA ILE A 305 -4.69 14.80 25.47
C ILE A 305 -3.69 14.00 24.62
N CYS A 306 -2.43 14.41 24.66
CA CYS A 306 -1.33 13.65 24.08
C CYS A 306 -0.91 12.50 25.02
N GLY A 307 -0.64 11.32 24.44
CA GLY A 307 -0.41 10.07 25.17
C GLY A 307 1.02 9.57 25.15
N LEU A 308 1.15 8.26 25.36
CA LEU A 308 2.43 7.56 25.44
C LEU A 308 3.31 7.84 24.22
N HIS A 309 4.59 8.06 24.48
CA HIS A 309 5.61 8.31 23.46
C HIS A 309 5.26 9.46 22.50
N THR A 310 4.67 10.53 23.07
CA THR A 310 4.44 11.78 22.34
C THR A 310 5.07 12.96 23.10
N ILE A 311 5.46 14.00 22.36
CA ILE A 311 5.82 15.31 22.93
C ILE A 311 4.76 16.29 22.47
N HIS A 312 4.00 16.85 23.40
CA HIS A 312 2.95 17.84 23.15
C HIS A 312 3.57 19.25 23.10
N GLY A 313 3.36 19.97 22.00
CA GLY A 313 3.90 21.32 21.80
C GLY A 313 2.83 22.33 21.43
N ARG A 314 2.95 23.55 21.99
CA ARG A 314 2.05 24.70 21.77
C ARG A 314 2.84 25.94 21.38
N ASP A 315 2.39 26.65 20.36
CA ASP A 315 2.88 27.99 20.03
C ASP A 315 2.26 29.01 20.98
N ILE A 316 3.06 29.46 21.96
CA ILE A 316 2.61 30.42 22.99
C ILE A 316 2.82 31.89 22.58
N LYS A 317 3.33 32.14 21.38
CA LYS A 317 3.62 33.46 20.84
C LYS A 317 2.85 33.82 19.58
N ASN A 318 1.96 32.90 19.12
CA ASN A 318 1.18 33.07 17.89
C ASN A 318 2.06 33.40 16.67
N ARG A 319 3.23 32.73 16.56
CA ARG A 319 4.18 32.91 15.45
C ARG A 319 3.77 32.10 14.21
N THR A 320 2.83 31.17 14.37
CA THR A 320 2.43 30.26 13.31
C THR A 320 0.91 30.24 13.16
N VAL A 321 0.43 30.18 11.90
CA VAL A 321 -0.99 29.89 11.63
C VAL A 321 -1.27 28.40 11.84
N VAL A 322 -2.53 28.08 12.13
CA VAL A 322 -2.99 26.68 12.27
C VAL A 322 -2.79 25.93 10.94
N GLY A 323 -2.20 24.74 11.02
CA GLY A 323 -1.83 23.91 9.88
C GLY A 323 -0.39 24.09 9.40
N PHE A 324 0.29 25.19 9.71
CA PHE A 324 1.64 25.44 9.26
C PHE A 324 2.68 24.53 9.91
N LYS A 325 2.54 24.30 11.22
CA LYS A 325 3.47 23.45 12.00
C LYS A 325 3.44 21.99 11.52
N GLY A 326 2.25 21.49 11.16
CA GLY A 326 2.10 20.14 10.62
C GLY A 326 2.95 19.90 9.37
N PHE A 327 3.11 20.89 8.51
CA PHE A 327 4.01 20.83 7.34
C PHE A 327 5.45 21.14 7.70
N ALA A 328 5.71 22.23 8.44
CA ALA A 328 7.04 22.69 8.74
C ALA A 328 7.87 21.66 9.53
N PHE A 329 7.26 21.01 10.53
CA PHE A 329 7.94 20.01 11.37
C PHE A 329 8.06 18.63 10.72
N ASN A 330 7.45 18.42 9.57
CA ASN A 330 7.64 17.23 8.73
C ASN A 330 8.44 17.51 7.44
N SER A 331 8.96 18.73 7.26
CA SER A 331 9.83 19.06 6.14
C SER A 331 11.17 18.32 6.24
N ARG A 332 11.80 18.06 5.09
CA ARG A 332 13.13 17.42 5.04
C ARG A 332 14.14 18.18 5.87
N TYR A 333 14.14 19.49 5.76
CA TYR A 333 15.06 20.36 6.45
C TYR A 333 14.94 20.26 7.99
N PHE A 334 13.70 20.27 8.53
CA PHE A 334 13.49 20.08 9.97
C PHE A 334 13.90 18.67 10.39
N HIS A 335 13.54 17.68 9.59
CA HIS A 335 13.84 16.28 9.86
C HIS A 335 15.35 15.98 9.87
N ASP A 336 16.13 16.63 9.01
CA ASP A 336 17.58 16.48 8.99
C ASP A 336 18.25 17.04 10.29
N GLN A 337 17.62 18.01 10.97
CA GLN A 337 18.04 18.44 12.30
C GLN A 337 17.74 17.37 13.35
N ILE A 338 16.53 16.79 13.30
CA ILE A 338 16.10 15.72 14.19
C ILE A 338 17.04 14.51 14.10
N LYS A 339 17.38 14.06 12.90
CA LYS A 339 18.28 12.90 12.70
C LYS A 339 19.65 13.07 13.38
N ARG A 340 20.16 14.28 13.46
CA ARG A 340 21.43 14.58 14.11
C ARG A 340 21.34 14.55 15.64
N LEU A 341 20.14 14.74 16.19
CA LEU A 341 19.87 14.83 17.62
C LEU A 341 19.30 13.54 18.20
N ALA A 342 18.73 12.68 17.36
CA ALA A 342 18.14 11.41 17.76
C ALA A 342 19.20 10.47 18.34
N GLN A 343 18.84 9.77 19.43
CA GLN A 343 19.70 8.82 20.13
C GLN A 343 19.10 7.43 20.05
N GLY A 344 19.95 6.43 19.96
CA GLY A 344 19.54 5.03 19.90
C GLY A 344 20.21 4.24 18.78
N THR A 345 20.10 2.91 18.82
CA THR A 345 20.68 1.99 17.81
C THR A 345 19.63 1.13 17.13
N LYS A 346 18.56 0.74 17.83
CA LYS A 346 17.43 -0.03 17.30
C LYS A 346 16.13 0.78 17.37
N VAL A 347 15.94 1.48 18.49
CA VAL A 347 14.86 2.44 18.66
C VAL A 347 15.51 3.80 18.85
N PHE A 348 15.18 4.73 18.00
CA PHE A 348 15.64 6.13 18.08
C PHE A 348 14.67 6.92 18.94
N SER A 349 15.19 7.81 19.77
CA SER A 349 14.37 8.67 20.61
C SER A 349 14.81 10.14 20.54
N ILE A 350 13.88 11.03 20.83
CA ILE A 350 14.10 12.47 20.92
C ILE A 350 13.39 13.04 22.14
N THR A 351 13.91 14.11 22.69
CA THR A 351 13.35 14.80 23.87
C THR A 351 12.85 16.20 23.51
N ALA A 352 12.05 16.80 24.39
CA ALA A 352 11.65 18.20 24.28
C ALA A 352 12.87 19.16 24.22
N ASN A 353 13.96 18.86 24.95
CA ASN A 353 15.19 19.63 24.91
C ASN A 353 15.86 19.59 23.53
N ASN A 354 15.83 18.45 22.86
CA ASN A 354 16.31 18.35 21.49
C ASN A 354 15.46 19.22 20.56
N LEU A 355 14.12 19.18 20.68
CA LEU A 355 13.23 20.02 19.89
C LEU A 355 13.45 21.51 20.12
N TYR A 356 13.70 21.96 21.36
CA TYR A 356 14.02 23.36 21.65
C TYR A 356 15.29 23.88 20.92
N SER A 357 16.21 22.99 20.57
CA SER A 357 17.42 23.34 19.82
C SER A 357 17.22 23.40 18.30
N CYS A 358 16.10 22.83 17.80
CA CYS A 358 15.73 22.89 16.40
C CYS A 358 15.17 24.27 16.03
N TYR A 359 15.18 24.57 14.74
CA TYR A 359 14.64 25.80 14.19
C TYR A 359 13.86 25.56 12.89
N VAL A 360 13.01 26.50 12.56
CA VAL A 360 12.28 26.59 11.29
C VAL A 360 12.52 27.97 10.68
N TYR A 361 12.32 28.07 9.38
CA TYR A 361 12.24 29.36 8.72
C TYR A 361 10.78 29.81 8.70
N LEU A 362 10.49 30.97 9.30
CA LEU A 362 9.13 31.50 9.42
C LEU A 362 8.94 32.71 8.50
N PRO A 363 8.07 32.63 7.50
CA PRO A 363 7.58 33.82 6.80
C PRO A 363 6.55 34.55 7.67
N ASP A 364 6.06 35.69 7.18
CA ASP A 364 4.91 36.36 7.77
C ASP A 364 3.65 35.47 7.76
N LEU A 365 2.65 35.80 8.60
CA LEU A 365 1.45 35.00 8.79
C LEU A 365 0.59 34.89 7.52
N ASP A 366 0.59 35.89 6.66
CA ASP A 366 -0.15 35.89 5.41
C ASP A 366 0.46 34.88 4.44
N THR A 367 1.78 34.90 4.31
CA THR A 367 2.54 33.92 3.51
C THR A 367 2.35 32.50 4.05
N GLN A 368 2.40 32.30 5.38
CA GLN A 368 2.09 31.01 6.00
C GLN A 368 0.69 30.53 5.62
N THR A 369 -0.30 31.43 5.65
CA THR A 369 -1.70 31.11 5.29
C THR A 369 -1.81 30.65 3.83
N VAL A 370 -1.10 31.27 2.91
CA VAL A 370 -1.07 30.87 1.49
C VAL A 370 -0.43 29.49 1.33
N ILE A 371 0.69 29.24 2.02
CA ILE A 371 1.40 27.93 1.99
C ILE A 371 0.48 26.84 2.52
N VAL A 372 -0.17 27.03 3.67
CA VAL A 372 -1.09 26.07 4.27
C VAL A 372 -2.25 25.74 3.33
N LYS A 373 -2.89 26.76 2.75
CA LYS A 373 -3.99 26.56 1.79
C LYS A 373 -3.54 25.74 0.58
N LEU A 374 -2.37 26.02 0.04
CA LEU A 374 -1.81 25.31 -1.11
C LEU A 374 -1.56 23.83 -0.76
N LEU A 375 -0.82 23.57 0.30
CA LEU A 375 -0.42 22.20 0.70
C LEU A 375 -1.65 21.38 1.12
N LYS A 376 -2.59 21.98 1.86
CA LYS A 376 -3.85 21.34 2.26
C LYS A 376 -4.69 20.93 1.04
N SER A 377 -4.77 21.79 0.02
CA SER A 377 -5.49 21.48 -1.23
C SER A 377 -4.91 20.22 -1.92
N TYR A 378 -3.60 20.05 -1.95
CA TYR A 378 -2.97 18.84 -2.50
C TYR A 378 -3.19 17.60 -1.60
N GLU A 379 -3.17 17.74 -0.27
CA GLU A 379 -3.50 16.63 0.64
C GLU A 379 -4.96 16.17 0.45
N GLU A 380 -5.90 17.09 0.26
CA GLU A 380 -7.30 16.77 -0.04
C GLU A 380 -7.42 15.98 -1.35
N GLN A 381 -6.71 16.38 -2.40
CA GLN A 381 -6.67 15.63 -3.66
C GLN A 381 -6.08 14.24 -3.48
N LEU A 382 -5.04 14.10 -2.65
CA LEU A 382 -4.44 12.80 -2.33
C LEU A 382 -5.43 11.88 -1.62
N ILE A 383 -6.19 12.40 -0.64
CA ILE A 383 -7.24 11.65 0.07
C ILE A 383 -8.31 11.17 -0.91
N ILE A 384 -8.83 12.07 -1.75
CA ILE A 384 -9.81 11.73 -2.79
C ILE A 384 -9.25 10.66 -3.73
N GLY A 385 -8.00 10.80 -4.16
CA GLY A 385 -7.32 9.82 -5.02
C GLY A 385 -7.27 8.41 -4.41
N ARG A 386 -6.98 8.31 -3.11
CA ARG A 386 -6.99 7.04 -2.37
C ARG A 386 -8.40 6.46 -2.19
N MET A 387 -9.38 7.31 -1.96
CA MET A 387 -10.79 6.87 -1.91
C MET A 387 -11.25 6.28 -3.24
N ILE A 388 -10.91 6.90 -4.36
CA ILE A 388 -11.20 6.41 -5.72
C ILE A 388 -10.52 5.06 -5.95
N LEU A 389 -9.23 4.93 -5.60
CA LEU A 389 -8.49 3.69 -5.70
C LEU A 389 -9.21 2.55 -4.96
N LYS A 390 -9.56 2.80 -3.70
CA LYS A 390 -10.29 1.81 -2.87
C LYS A 390 -11.64 1.40 -3.48
N GLN A 391 -12.34 2.31 -4.17
CA GLN A 391 -13.59 1.99 -4.85
C GLN A 391 -13.35 1.10 -6.09
N TYR A 392 -12.32 1.38 -6.90
CA TYR A 392 -11.96 0.53 -8.04
C TYR A 392 -11.55 -0.86 -7.60
N GLU A 393 -10.77 -1.00 -6.53
CA GLU A 393 -10.39 -2.30 -5.96
C GLU A 393 -11.61 -3.09 -5.48
N LYS A 394 -12.54 -2.44 -4.76
CA LYS A 394 -13.80 -3.06 -4.34
C LYS A 394 -14.66 -3.48 -5.52
N GLN A 395 -14.77 -2.64 -6.54
CA GLN A 395 -15.52 -2.94 -7.76
C GLN A 395 -14.93 -4.15 -8.48
N LYS A 396 -13.59 -4.21 -8.63
CA LYS A 396 -12.91 -5.37 -9.23
C LYS A 396 -13.20 -6.65 -8.44
N GLN A 397 -13.05 -6.61 -7.10
CA GLN A 397 -13.33 -7.76 -6.24
C GLN A 397 -14.79 -8.21 -6.35
N TYR A 398 -15.74 -7.28 -6.42
CA TYR A 398 -17.15 -7.60 -6.62
C TYR A 398 -17.37 -8.32 -7.95
N LEU A 399 -16.85 -7.77 -9.05
CA LEU A 399 -16.99 -8.39 -10.38
C LEU A 399 -16.34 -9.78 -10.45
N LEU A 400 -15.15 -9.96 -9.88
CA LEU A 400 -14.51 -11.27 -9.81
C LEU A 400 -15.36 -12.31 -9.08
N ARG A 401 -16.05 -11.94 -7.99
CA ARG A 401 -16.94 -12.84 -7.24
C ARG A 401 -18.26 -13.12 -7.95
N GLN A 402 -18.75 -12.21 -8.79
CA GLN A 402 -20.05 -12.32 -9.41
C GLN A 402 -19.98 -12.88 -10.85
N MET A 403 -18.87 -12.65 -11.55
CA MET A 403 -18.68 -13.03 -12.95
C MET A 403 -17.89 -14.34 -13.13
N PHE A 404 -17.38 -14.93 -12.04
CA PHE A 404 -16.78 -16.28 -12.04
C PHE A 404 -17.57 -17.25 -11.16
N ILE A 405 -17.43 -18.56 -11.44
CA ILE A 405 -18.13 -19.63 -10.73
C ILE A 405 -17.15 -20.47 -9.93
#